data_871111d103b7698b74bbdfd84abbfab6
#
_entry.id   871111d103b7698b74bbdfd84abbfab6
#
_cell.length_a   1.000
_cell.length_b   1.000
_cell.length_c   1.000
_cell.angle_alpha   90.00
_cell.angle_beta   90.00
_cell.angle_gamma   90.00
#
_symmetry.space_group_name_H-M   'P 1'
#
loop_
_entity.id
_entity.type
_entity.pdbx_description
1 polymer ?
#
loop_
_entity_poly.entity_id
_entity_poly.type
_entity_poly.pdbx_seq_one_letter_code
_entity_poly.pdbx_strand_id
1 'polypeptide(L)'
;MLQTLILLAGYPGTGKSYLAELLMKQFTGFEILSPDEIKEEFWDAYGFRNEQEKEELIQKSWAEYYHRMEWKFAQGISLLSDYPFSHKQHAQLQEVCERHHVQIITIRMIADLDVLFERQKKRDLDASRHLGHILKEYHKGIRLKRHEDADNLLDYDEFIQRCTCRGYGTFALGTTMQLDVTDFATAPYDELMNRIKELLEFQ
;
A
#
# COMPACT_ATOMS: atom_id res chain seq x y z
N MET A 1 24.72 -2.14 6.85
CA MET A 1 23.57 -2.57 6.03
C MET A 1 23.28 -1.49 5.01
N LEU A 2 23.08 -1.85 3.76
CA LEU A 2 22.61 -0.91 2.74
C LEU A 2 21.23 -0.39 3.13
N GLN A 3 20.99 0.90 2.94
CA GLN A 3 19.67 1.47 3.14
C GLN A 3 18.69 0.82 2.18
N THR A 4 17.54 0.40 2.66
CA THR A 4 16.61 -0.46 1.92
C THR A 4 15.19 0.09 1.95
N LEU A 5 14.52 0.03 0.80
CA LEU A 5 13.06 0.19 0.67
C LEU A 5 12.40 -1.16 0.42
N ILE A 6 11.56 -1.60 1.33
CA ILE A 6 10.69 -2.77 1.10
C ILE A 6 9.33 -2.26 0.63
N LEU A 7 8.92 -2.65 -0.58
CA LEU A 7 7.60 -2.36 -1.15
C LEU A 7 6.70 -3.59 -1.03
N LEU A 8 5.64 -3.47 -0.25
CA LEU A 8 4.56 -4.44 -0.25
C LEU A 8 3.55 -4.04 -1.32
N ALA A 9 3.68 -4.65 -2.49
CA ALA A 9 2.88 -4.38 -3.68
C ALA A 9 1.82 -5.47 -3.91
N GLY A 10 1.07 -5.35 -5.00
CA GLY A 10 0.04 -6.33 -5.39
C GLY A 10 -1.37 -5.82 -5.14
N TYR A 11 -2.33 -6.70 -5.30
CA TYR A 11 -3.75 -6.36 -5.31
C TYR A 11 -4.26 -5.78 -3.98
N PRO A 12 -5.34 -4.96 -3.99
CA PRO A 12 -6.10 -4.65 -2.78
C PRO A 12 -6.64 -5.94 -2.11
N GLY A 13 -6.75 -5.95 -0.79
CA GLY A 13 -7.28 -7.12 -0.06
C GLY A 13 -6.28 -8.26 0.20
N THR A 14 -5.02 -8.15 -0.24
CA THR A 14 -3.99 -9.19 -0.05
C THR A 14 -3.38 -9.25 1.36
N GLY A 15 -3.77 -8.36 2.29
CA GLY A 15 -3.22 -8.38 3.65
C GLY A 15 -1.82 -7.76 3.78
N LYS A 16 -1.47 -6.76 2.96
CA LYS A 16 -0.18 -6.06 3.01
C LYS A 16 0.16 -5.52 4.39
N SER A 17 -0.79 -4.89 5.06
CA SER A 17 -0.57 -4.33 6.40
C SER A 17 -0.29 -5.42 7.43
N TYR A 18 -0.91 -6.61 7.33
CA TYR A 18 -0.56 -7.75 8.17
C TYR A 18 0.89 -8.22 7.93
N LEU A 19 1.31 -8.33 6.66
CA LEU A 19 2.70 -8.67 6.34
C LEU A 19 3.67 -7.59 6.82
N ALA A 20 3.29 -6.30 6.72
CA ALA A 20 4.07 -5.20 7.27
C ALA A 20 4.34 -5.37 8.76
N GLU A 21 3.31 -5.71 9.54
CA GLU A 21 3.47 -5.99 10.98
C GLU A 21 4.40 -7.16 11.26
N LEU A 22 4.31 -8.25 10.48
CA LEU A 22 5.22 -9.40 10.61
C LEU A 22 6.68 -9.01 10.34
N LEU A 23 6.91 -8.25 9.26
CA LEU A 23 8.25 -7.77 8.89
C LEU A 23 8.83 -6.83 9.95
N MET A 24 8.02 -5.90 10.47
CA MET A 24 8.45 -4.96 11.52
C MET A 24 8.78 -5.65 12.84
N LYS A 25 8.15 -6.80 13.13
CA LYS A 25 8.50 -7.62 14.32
C LYS A 25 9.82 -8.37 14.14
N GLN A 26 10.14 -8.76 12.90
CA GLN A 26 11.32 -9.59 12.62
C GLN A 26 12.56 -8.78 12.26
N PHE A 27 12.39 -7.66 11.56
CA PHE A 27 13.48 -6.83 11.06
C PHE A 27 13.47 -5.46 11.74
N THR A 28 14.54 -5.14 12.44
CA THR A 28 14.72 -3.83 13.08
C THR A 28 15.34 -2.82 12.11
N GLY A 29 15.17 -1.53 12.37
CA GLY A 29 15.80 -0.47 11.58
C GLY A 29 14.97 0.00 10.38
N PHE A 30 13.73 -0.44 10.27
CA PHE A 30 12.76 0.06 9.30
C PHE A 30 11.73 0.96 9.97
N GLU A 31 11.24 1.93 9.19
CA GLU A 31 10.03 2.69 9.53
C GLU A 31 8.97 2.46 8.45
N ILE A 32 7.70 2.43 8.86
CA ILE A 32 6.59 2.34 7.92
C ILE A 32 6.31 3.72 7.33
N LEU A 33 6.10 3.77 6.02
CA LEU A 33 5.62 4.94 5.31
C LEU A 33 4.47 4.51 4.38
N SER A 34 3.23 4.69 4.84
CA SER A 34 2.04 4.25 4.13
C SER A 34 1.43 5.39 3.30
N PRO A 35 1.28 5.23 1.97
CA PRO A 35 0.56 6.20 1.15
C PRO A 35 -0.89 6.38 1.53
N ASP A 36 -1.56 5.34 2.05
CA ASP A 36 -2.96 5.44 2.47
C ASP A 36 -3.10 6.32 3.71
N GLU A 37 -2.21 6.20 4.71
CA GLU A 37 -2.21 7.07 5.89
C GLU A 37 -2.03 8.55 5.51
N ILE A 38 -1.12 8.84 4.59
CA ILE A 38 -0.90 10.22 4.13
C ILE A 38 -2.15 10.76 3.40
N LYS A 39 -2.83 9.95 2.59
CA LYS A 39 -4.11 10.36 1.99
C LYS A 39 -5.16 10.67 3.04
N GLU A 40 -5.28 9.82 4.06
CA GLU A 40 -6.21 10.01 5.17
C GLU A 40 -5.90 11.30 5.94
N GLU A 41 -4.61 11.61 6.19
CA GLU A 41 -4.19 12.89 6.77
C GLU A 41 -4.68 14.08 5.93
N PHE A 42 -4.53 14.03 4.60
CA PHE A 42 -4.99 15.09 3.71
C PHE A 42 -6.51 15.21 3.67
N TRP A 43 -7.23 14.09 3.64
CA TRP A 43 -8.68 14.10 3.69
C TRP A 43 -9.21 14.64 5.01
N ASP A 44 -8.57 14.29 6.12
CA ASP A 44 -8.91 14.81 7.44
C ASP A 44 -8.63 16.31 7.56
N ALA A 45 -7.57 16.79 6.94
CA ALA A 45 -7.18 18.20 7.04
C ALA A 45 -8.06 19.12 6.16
N TYR A 46 -8.44 18.66 4.95
CA TYR A 46 -9.07 19.52 3.95
C TYR A 46 -10.49 19.12 3.59
N GLY A 47 -10.84 17.85 3.71
CA GLY A 47 -12.11 17.33 3.18
C GLY A 47 -12.18 17.38 1.66
N PHE A 48 -13.22 16.79 1.07
CA PHE A 48 -13.54 16.88 -0.35
C PHE A 48 -15.05 16.74 -0.57
N ARG A 49 -15.58 17.42 -1.61
CA ARG A 49 -17.03 17.46 -1.94
C ARG A 49 -17.36 16.70 -3.21
N ASN A 50 -16.36 16.29 -3.98
CA ASN A 50 -16.52 15.60 -5.25
C ASN A 50 -15.22 14.86 -5.62
N GLU A 51 -15.30 14.06 -6.68
CA GLU A 51 -14.17 13.24 -7.15
C GLU A 51 -12.97 14.07 -7.61
N GLN A 52 -13.19 15.24 -8.21
CA GLN A 52 -12.11 16.12 -8.64
C GLN A 52 -11.30 16.63 -7.44
N GLU A 53 -11.98 17.16 -6.41
CA GLU A 53 -11.31 17.62 -5.18
C GLU A 53 -10.58 16.45 -4.48
N LYS A 54 -11.19 15.26 -4.46
CA LYS A 54 -10.57 14.05 -3.92
C LYS A 54 -9.28 13.70 -4.67
N GLU A 55 -9.31 13.71 -6.01
CA GLU A 55 -8.12 13.40 -6.82
C GLU A 55 -7.01 14.44 -6.65
N GLU A 56 -7.34 15.73 -6.54
CA GLU A 56 -6.36 16.79 -6.25
C GLU A 56 -5.65 16.56 -4.91
N LEU A 57 -6.39 16.13 -3.87
CA LEU A 57 -5.81 15.77 -2.58
C LEU A 57 -4.95 14.50 -2.67
N ILE A 58 -5.37 13.52 -3.44
CA ILE A 58 -4.57 12.31 -3.70
C ILE A 58 -3.23 12.68 -4.37
N GLN A 59 -3.23 13.58 -5.35
CA GLN A 59 -2.00 14.02 -6.00
C GLN A 59 -1.07 14.76 -5.02
N LYS A 60 -1.61 15.64 -4.17
CA LYS A 60 -0.85 16.30 -3.10
C LYS A 60 -0.29 15.31 -2.10
N SER A 61 -1.06 14.30 -1.70
CA SER A 61 -0.61 13.26 -0.78
C SER A 61 0.53 12.41 -1.36
N TRP A 62 0.55 12.15 -2.67
CA TRP A 62 1.68 11.50 -3.33
C TRP A 62 2.93 12.37 -3.35
N ALA A 63 2.81 13.67 -3.60
CA ALA A 63 3.95 14.58 -3.50
C ALA A 63 4.54 14.60 -2.08
N GLU A 64 3.69 14.64 -1.06
CA GLU A 64 4.10 14.54 0.34
C GLU A 64 4.72 13.18 0.69
N TYR A 65 4.19 12.07 0.15
CA TYR A 65 4.76 10.75 0.34
C TYR A 65 6.22 10.68 -0.16
N TYR A 66 6.49 11.17 -1.37
CA TYR A 66 7.85 11.20 -1.90
C TYR A 66 8.75 12.16 -1.12
N HIS A 67 8.24 13.30 -0.70
CA HIS A 67 8.98 14.25 0.14
C HIS A 67 9.39 13.62 1.49
N ARG A 68 8.47 12.95 2.19
CA ARG A 68 8.77 12.23 3.43
C ARG A 68 9.75 11.08 3.19
N MET A 69 9.63 10.36 2.09
CA MET A 69 10.56 9.29 1.70
C MET A 69 11.99 9.82 1.53
N GLU A 70 12.17 10.90 0.75
CA GLU A 70 13.47 11.53 0.54
C GLU A 70 14.09 12.03 1.85
N TRP A 71 13.26 12.68 2.70
CA TRP A 71 13.71 13.16 3.99
C TRP A 71 14.19 12.04 4.92
N LYS A 72 13.49 10.90 4.94
CA LYS A 72 13.91 9.71 5.70
C LYS A 72 15.16 9.07 5.14
N PHE A 73 15.26 8.96 3.82
CA PHE A 73 16.46 8.43 3.17
C PHE A 73 17.69 9.32 3.41
N ALA A 74 17.54 10.64 3.41
CA ALA A 74 18.64 11.54 3.75
C ALA A 74 19.15 11.37 5.19
N GLN A 75 18.37 10.75 6.08
CA GLN A 75 18.77 10.41 7.46
C GLN A 75 19.30 8.98 7.61
N GLY A 76 19.41 8.22 6.53
CA GLY A 76 19.86 6.84 6.57
C GLY A 76 18.80 5.84 7.04
N ILE A 77 17.51 6.23 7.09
CA ILE A 77 16.41 5.38 7.57
C ILE A 77 15.96 4.47 6.43
N SER A 78 15.89 3.15 6.67
CA SER A 78 15.26 2.19 5.77
C SER A 78 13.76 2.21 5.93
N LEU A 79 13.01 2.00 4.84
CA LEU A 79 11.56 2.12 4.81
C LEU A 79 10.87 0.83 4.39
N LEU A 80 9.69 0.60 4.96
CA LEU A 80 8.71 -0.34 4.48
C LEU A 80 7.46 0.45 4.05
N SER A 81 6.97 0.20 2.84
CA SER A 81 5.80 0.88 2.31
C SER A 81 4.79 -0.10 1.76
N ASP A 82 3.54 0.00 2.22
CA ASP A 82 2.44 -0.89 1.85
C ASP A 82 1.37 -0.14 1.04
N TYR A 83 1.26 -0.50 -0.23
CA TYR A 83 0.27 0.08 -1.14
C TYR A 83 0.04 -0.84 -2.35
N PRO A 84 -1.13 -0.84 -3.00
CA PRO A 84 -1.29 -1.47 -4.30
C PRO A 84 -0.59 -0.63 -5.39
N PHE A 85 0.76 -0.67 -5.38
CA PHE A 85 1.57 0.05 -6.36
C PHE A 85 1.24 -0.38 -7.78
N SER A 86 1.27 0.60 -8.68
CA SER A 86 0.99 0.45 -10.10
C SER A 86 2.09 1.09 -10.94
N HIS A 87 1.99 1.01 -12.25
CA HIS A 87 2.96 1.67 -13.15
C HIS A 87 3.06 3.19 -12.92
N LYS A 88 2.02 3.83 -12.36
CA LYS A 88 2.02 5.28 -12.08
C LYS A 88 3.11 5.68 -11.09
N GLN A 89 3.45 4.84 -10.13
CA GLN A 89 4.43 5.14 -9.09
C GLN A 89 5.86 4.71 -9.46
N HIS A 90 6.00 3.85 -10.48
CA HIS A 90 7.26 3.17 -10.78
C HIS A 90 8.43 4.15 -11.01
N ALA A 91 8.28 5.10 -11.93
CA ALA A 91 9.36 6.01 -12.30
C ALA A 91 9.82 6.89 -11.12
N GLN A 92 8.87 7.44 -10.35
CA GLN A 92 9.20 8.30 -9.23
C GLN A 92 9.86 7.53 -8.08
N LEU A 93 9.39 6.32 -7.78
CA LEU A 93 10.02 5.45 -6.77
C LEU A 93 11.45 5.09 -7.18
N GLN A 94 11.65 4.74 -8.44
CA GLN A 94 12.97 4.43 -8.98
C GLN A 94 13.91 5.63 -8.85
N GLU A 95 13.49 6.81 -9.31
CA GLU A 95 14.29 8.04 -9.26
C GLU A 95 14.71 8.40 -7.83
N VAL A 96 13.79 8.36 -6.88
CA VAL A 96 14.09 8.66 -5.47
C VAL A 96 15.11 7.67 -4.90
N CYS A 97 14.92 6.36 -5.16
CA CYS A 97 15.83 5.34 -4.65
C CYS A 97 17.22 5.40 -5.29
N GLU A 98 17.31 5.69 -6.60
CA GLU A 98 18.60 5.87 -7.29
C GLU A 98 19.36 7.06 -6.73
N ARG A 99 18.69 8.20 -6.50
CA ARG A 99 19.29 9.42 -5.94
C ARG A 99 19.91 9.20 -4.56
N HIS A 100 19.29 8.35 -3.75
CA HIS A 100 19.76 8.05 -2.39
C HIS A 100 20.54 6.72 -2.28
N HIS A 101 20.80 6.04 -3.40
CA HIS A 101 21.48 4.74 -3.44
C HIS A 101 20.81 3.68 -2.55
N VAL A 102 19.48 3.66 -2.55
CA VAL A 102 18.66 2.75 -1.74
C VAL A 102 18.40 1.46 -2.49
N GLN A 103 18.61 0.33 -1.84
CA GLN A 103 18.20 -0.98 -2.35
C GLN A 103 16.68 -1.09 -2.34
N ILE A 104 16.10 -1.68 -3.40
CA ILE A 104 14.67 -1.91 -3.48
C ILE A 104 14.37 -3.41 -3.46
N ILE A 105 13.50 -3.82 -2.54
CA ILE A 105 12.95 -5.16 -2.46
C ILE A 105 11.43 -5.04 -2.60
N THR A 106 10.86 -5.65 -3.64
CA THR A 106 9.40 -5.68 -3.85
C THR A 106 8.85 -7.04 -3.49
N ILE A 107 7.85 -7.08 -2.61
CA ILE A 107 7.06 -8.25 -2.31
C ILE A 107 5.69 -8.04 -2.97
N ARG A 108 5.49 -8.72 -4.10
CA ARG A 108 4.23 -8.65 -4.85
C ARG A 108 3.26 -9.70 -4.37
N MET A 109 2.25 -9.27 -3.64
CA MET A 109 1.22 -10.15 -3.08
C MET A 109 0.08 -10.33 -4.09
N ILE A 110 -0.20 -11.58 -4.42
CA ILE A 110 -1.29 -11.97 -5.33
C ILE A 110 -2.26 -12.91 -4.62
N ALA A 111 -3.48 -12.98 -5.12
CA ALA A 111 -4.48 -13.99 -4.74
C ALA A 111 -5.54 -14.07 -5.83
N ASP A 112 -6.41 -15.08 -5.72
CA ASP A 112 -7.64 -15.19 -6.51
C ASP A 112 -8.48 -13.91 -6.35
N LEU A 113 -8.95 -13.34 -7.47
CA LEU A 113 -9.65 -12.05 -7.47
C LEU A 113 -11.01 -12.13 -6.77
N ASP A 114 -11.72 -13.26 -6.83
CA ASP A 114 -12.99 -13.44 -6.14
C ASP A 114 -12.77 -13.43 -4.62
N VAL A 115 -11.71 -14.11 -4.15
CA VAL A 115 -11.29 -14.08 -2.74
C VAL A 115 -10.93 -12.66 -2.31
N LEU A 116 -10.23 -11.92 -3.17
CA LEU A 116 -9.84 -10.54 -2.86
C LEU A 116 -11.02 -9.59 -2.83
N PHE A 117 -12.02 -9.77 -3.69
CA PHE A 117 -13.23 -8.96 -3.66
C PHE A 117 -13.98 -9.12 -2.33
N GLU A 118 -14.17 -10.35 -1.86
CA GLU A 118 -14.82 -10.61 -0.57
C GLU A 118 -14.03 -10.00 0.61
N ARG A 119 -12.70 -10.08 0.57
CA ARG A 119 -11.84 -9.45 1.58
C ARG A 119 -11.93 -7.93 1.54
N GLN A 120 -11.93 -7.32 0.35
CA GLN A 120 -12.06 -5.88 0.18
C GLN A 120 -13.41 -5.38 0.67
N LYS A 121 -14.50 -6.07 0.30
CA LYS A 121 -15.84 -5.77 0.76
C LYS A 121 -15.93 -5.82 2.30
N LYS A 122 -15.40 -6.88 2.92
CA LYS A 122 -15.35 -6.99 4.38
C LYS A 122 -14.57 -5.83 5.01
N ARG A 123 -13.42 -5.45 4.42
CA ARG A 123 -12.60 -4.33 4.88
C ARG A 123 -13.34 -3.00 4.78
N ASP A 124 -14.04 -2.73 3.67
CA ASP A 124 -14.75 -1.47 3.46
C ASP A 124 -15.95 -1.32 4.39
N LEU A 125 -16.55 -2.44 4.84
CA LEU A 125 -17.63 -2.47 5.80
C LEU A 125 -17.17 -2.47 7.27
N ASP A 126 -15.86 -2.62 7.52
CA ASP A 126 -15.32 -2.59 8.88
C ASP A 126 -15.36 -1.18 9.48
N ALA A 127 -15.75 -1.07 10.74
CA ALA A 127 -15.89 0.21 11.44
C ALA A 127 -14.57 1.01 11.56
N SER A 128 -13.42 0.35 11.43
CA SER A 128 -12.11 1.00 11.43
C SER A 128 -11.74 1.63 10.08
N ARG A 129 -12.51 1.34 9.01
CA ARG A 129 -12.21 1.87 7.68
C ARG A 129 -12.41 3.38 7.65
N HIS A 130 -11.38 4.12 7.26
CA HIS A 130 -11.48 5.56 7.09
C HIS A 130 -12.50 5.92 6.00
N LEU A 131 -13.48 6.78 6.35
CA LEU A 131 -14.63 7.07 5.50
C LEU A 131 -14.26 7.74 4.17
N GLY A 132 -13.13 8.44 4.10
CA GLY A 132 -12.61 9.01 2.85
C GLY A 132 -12.39 7.98 1.73
N HIS A 133 -12.23 6.68 2.05
CA HIS A 133 -12.13 5.64 1.03
C HIS A 133 -13.47 5.24 0.40
N ILE A 134 -14.54 5.31 1.19
CA ILE A 134 -15.85 4.75 0.85
C ILE A 134 -16.95 5.80 0.63
N LEU A 135 -16.59 7.09 0.72
CA LEU A 135 -17.52 8.20 0.47
C LEU A 135 -17.09 9.03 -0.75
N LYS A 136 -18.08 9.58 -1.46
CA LYS A 136 -17.92 10.56 -2.55
C LYS A 136 -17.67 11.97 -2.05
N GLU A 137 -18.16 12.29 -0.85
CA GLU A 137 -17.93 13.54 -0.12
C GLU A 137 -17.46 13.20 1.29
N TYR A 138 -16.43 13.87 1.77
CA TYR A 138 -15.88 13.63 3.10
C TYR A 138 -15.39 14.92 3.76
N HIS A 139 -15.63 15.04 5.04
CA HIS A 139 -14.98 16.00 5.94
C HIS A 139 -14.77 15.36 7.31
N LYS A 140 -13.76 15.80 8.03
CA LYS A 140 -13.46 15.29 9.37
C LYS A 140 -14.65 15.44 10.30
N GLY A 141 -15.00 14.34 10.97
CA GLY A 141 -16.13 14.29 11.90
C GLY A 141 -17.45 13.80 11.29
N ILE A 142 -17.53 13.56 9.96
CA ILE A 142 -18.65 12.86 9.36
C ILE A 142 -18.80 11.47 9.99
N ARG A 143 -20.04 11.02 10.16
CA ARG A 143 -20.32 9.70 10.74
C ARG A 143 -21.38 9.00 9.90
N LEU A 144 -21.14 7.73 9.60
CA LEU A 144 -22.14 6.81 9.09
C LEU A 144 -22.71 5.97 10.23
N LYS A 145 -24.00 5.66 10.18
CA LYS A 145 -24.60 4.70 11.10
C LYS A 145 -24.09 3.29 10.83
N ARG A 146 -23.92 2.95 9.57
CA ARG A 146 -23.39 1.69 9.07
C ARG A 146 -22.56 1.96 7.83
N HIS A 147 -21.46 1.24 7.64
CA HIS A 147 -20.62 1.39 6.46
C HIS A 147 -21.30 0.90 5.18
N GLU A 148 -22.33 0.04 5.29
CA GLU A 148 -23.17 -0.37 4.16
C GLU A 148 -23.94 0.80 3.53
N ASP A 149 -24.13 1.89 4.27
CA ASP A 149 -24.82 3.10 3.80
C ASP A 149 -23.85 4.03 3.00
N ALA A 150 -22.59 3.65 2.82
CA ALA A 150 -21.60 4.44 2.09
C ALA A 150 -21.91 4.47 0.58
N ASP A 151 -21.69 5.62 -0.05
CA ASP A 151 -22.10 5.92 -1.43
C ASP A 151 -20.99 5.70 -2.48
N ASN A 152 -19.83 5.16 -2.05
CA ASN A 152 -18.67 4.89 -2.91
C ASN A 152 -18.05 3.51 -2.62
N LEU A 153 -18.88 2.54 -2.28
CA LEU A 153 -18.45 1.15 -2.16
C LEU A 153 -18.21 0.58 -3.56
N LEU A 154 -17.12 -0.19 -3.70
CA LEU A 154 -16.80 -0.86 -4.95
C LEU A 154 -17.74 -2.03 -5.19
N ASP A 155 -18.33 -2.10 -6.39
CA ASP A 155 -18.94 -3.31 -6.87
C ASP A 155 -17.92 -4.30 -7.45
N TYR A 156 -18.37 -5.51 -7.80
CA TYR A 156 -17.50 -6.57 -8.31
C TYR A 156 -16.82 -6.19 -9.62
N ASP A 157 -17.60 -5.65 -10.59
CA ASP A 157 -17.08 -5.32 -11.91
C ASP A 157 -16.04 -4.20 -11.86
N GLU A 158 -16.29 -3.17 -11.06
CA GLU A 158 -15.31 -2.09 -10.81
C GLU A 158 -14.04 -2.62 -10.13
N PHE A 159 -14.18 -3.55 -9.16
CA PHE A 159 -13.04 -4.15 -8.49
C PHE A 159 -12.17 -4.94 -9.48
N ILE A 160 -12.79 -5.82 -10.28
CA ILE A 160 -12.09 -6.61 -11.29
C ILE A 160 -11.41 -5.71 -12.33
N GLN A 161 -12.12 -4.69 -12.82
CA GLN A 161 -11.56 -3.72 -13.75
C GLN A 161 -10.32 -3.02 -13.16
N ARG A 162 -10.38 -2.57 -11.91
CA ARG A 162 -9.24 -1.94 -11.23
C ARG A 162 -8.06 -2.90 -11.10
N CYS A 163 -8.31 -4.14 -10.73
CA CYS A 163 -7.27 -5.15 -10.56
C CYS A 163 -6.60 -5.50 -11.89
N THR A 164 -7.35 -5.61 -12.99
CA THR A 164 -6.82 -6.01 -14.29
C THR A 164 -6.15 -4.87 -15.06
N CYS A 165 -6.64 -3.61 -14.93
CA CYS A 165 -6.17 -2.49 -15.74
C CYS A 165 -5.03 -1.68 -15.10
N ARG A 166 -4.78 -1.78 -13.78
CA ARG A 166 -3.79 -0.93 -13.09
C ARG A 166 -2.41 -1.55 -12.95
N GLY A 167 -2.23 -2.81 -13.37
CA GLY A 167 -0.93 -3.49 -13.34
C GLY A 167 -0.46 -3.90 -11.94
N TYR A 168 -1.36 -4.02 -10.96
CA TYR A 168 -1.01 -4.45 -9.60
C TYR A 168 -0.33 -5.82 -9.55
N GLY A 169 -0.82 -6.78 -10.36
CA GLY A 169 -0.29 -8.14 -10.43
C GLY A 169 1.04 -8.26 -11.19
N THR A 170 1.50 -7.19 -11.84
CA THR A 170 2.75 -7.16 -12.62
C THR A 170 3.76 -6.14 -12.13
N PHE A 171 3.41 -5.34 -11.11
CA PHE A 171 4.33 -4.35 -10.55
C PHE A 171 5.61 -5.02 -10.07
N ALA A 172 6.75 -4.51 -10.51
CA ALA A 172 8.07 -4.99 -10.13
C ALA A 172 9.05 -3.80 -10.11
N LEU A 173 9.82 -3.67 -9.04
CA LEU A 173 10.88 -2.67 -8.91
C LEU A 173 11.98 -3.23 -7.98
N GLY A 174 13.23 -3.20 -8.42
CA GLY A 174 14.34 -3.85 -7.72
C GLY A 174 14.20 -5.38 -7.67
N THR A 175 14.71 -6.01 -6.61
CA THR A 175 14.56 -7.46 -6.40
C THR A 175 13.12 -7.77 -6.04
N THR A 176 12.42 -8.48 -6.92
CA THR A 176 10.99 -8.75 -6.77
C THR A 176 10.73 -10.21 -6.44
N MET A 177 9.97 -10.45 -5.39
CA MET A 177 9.44 -11.75 -4.97
C MET A 177 7.93 -11.74 -5.06
N GLN A 178 7.32 -12.89 -5.38
CA GLN A 178 5.88 -13.06 -5.42
C GLN A 178 5.43 -13.91 -4.24
N LEU A 179 4.33 -13.50 -3.60
CA LEU A 179 3.69 -14.22 -2.52
C LEU A 179 2.21 -14.43 -2.87
N ASP A 180 1.80 -15.68 -3.05
CA ASP A 180 0.39 -16.04 -3.19
C ASP A 180 -0.24 -16.15 -1.80
N VAL A 181 -1.29 -15.38 -1.59
CA VAL A 181 -2.05 -15.29 -0.34
C VAL A 181 -3.53 -15.63 -0.55
N THR A 182 -3.84 -16.42 -1.57
CA THR A 182 -5.21 -16.92 -1.80
C THR A 182 -5.73 -17.61 -0.55
N ASP A 183 -4.91 -18.43 0.09
CA ASP A 183 -5.13 -18.95 1.43
C ASP A 183 -4.02 -18.47 2.39
N PHE A 184 -4.37 -17.63 3.35
CA PHE A 184 -3.40 -17.14 4.33
C PHE A 184 -2.77 -18.22 5.20
N ALA A 185 -3.49 -19.35 5.42
CA ALA A 185 -3.00 -20.43 6.28
C ALA A 185 -1.87 -21.23 5.61
N THR A 186 -1.83 -21.27 4.28
CA THR A 186 -0.82 -22.00 3.50
C THR A 186 0.22 -21.11 2.84
N ALA A 187 0.09 -19.79 2.98
CA ALA A 187 1.04 -18.85 2.38
C ALA A 187 2.46 -19.04 2.98
N PRO A 188 3.52 -19.11 2.15
CA PRO A 188 4.87 -19.46 2.58
C PRO A 188 5.61 -18.28 3.22
N TYR A 189 5.07 -17.74 4.34
CA TYR A 189 5.65 -16.59 5.03
C TYR A 189 7.08 -16.87 5.54
N ASP A 190 7.35 -18.06 6.07
CA ASP A 190 8.68 -18.41 6.61
C ASP A 190 9.75 -18.42 5.51
N GLU A 191 9.43 -18.94 4.32
CA GLU A 191 10.32 -18.93 3.18
C GLU A 191 10.60 -17.50 2.71
N LEU A 192 9.56 -16.66 2.64
CA LEU A 192 9.69 -15.24 2.33
C LEU A 192 10.61 -14.52 3.34
N MET A 193 10.41 -14.74 4.65
CA MET A 193 11.21 -14.12 5.71
C MET A 193 12.68 -14.51 5.60
N ASN A 194 12.98 -15.79 5.36
CA ASN A 194 14.34 -16.26 5.16
C ASN A 194 14.99 -15.59 3.93
N ARG A 195 14.25 -15.47 2.83
CA ARG A 195 14.77 -14.83 1.63
C ARG A 195 15.03 -13.34 1.82
N ILE A 196 14.17 -12.62 2.53
CA ILE A 196 14.39 -11.21 2.88
C ILE A 196 15.63 -11.07 3.76
N LYS A 197 15.79 -11.94 4.74
CA LYS A 197 16.98 -11.96 5.62
C LYS A 197 18.27 -12.11 4.82
N GLU A 198 18.33 -13.07 3.90
CA GLU A 198 19.45 -13.23 2.98
C GLU A 198 19.77 -11.94 2.20
N LEU A 199 18.72 -11.28 1.63
CA LEU A 199 18.88 -10.05 0.86
C LEU A 199 19.36 -8.86 1.70
N LEU A 200 19.14 -8.88 3.00
CA LEU A 200 19.58 -7.83 3.94
C LEU A 200 20.96 -8.10 4.54
N GLU A 201 21.40 -9.37 4.65
CA GLU A 201 22.66 -9.78 5.28
C GLU A 201 23.83 -9.92 4.29
N PHE A 202 23.59 -10.32 3.04
CA PHE A 202 24.63 -10.63 2.05
C PHE A 202 25.05 -9.42 1.18
N GLN A 203 25.19 -8.23 1.83
CA GLN A 203 25.62 -7.02 1.12
C GLN A 203 26.81 -6.34 1.78
#